data_19274ca51213fb110758d6c009960b02
#
_entry.id   19274ca51213fb110758d6c009960b02
#
_cell.length_a   1.000
_cell.length_b   1.000
_cell.length_c   1.000
_cell.angle_alpha   90.00
_cell.angle_beta   90.00
_cell.angle_gamma   90.00
#
_symmetry.space_group_name_H-M   'P 1'
#
loop_
_entity.id
_entity.type
_entity.pdbx_description
1 polymer ?
#
loop_
_entity_poly.entity_id
_entity_poly.type
_entity_poly.pdbx_seq_one_letter_code
_entity_poly.pdbx_strand_id
1 'polypeptide(L)'
;LVGSEMCIRDRYISLAFFILSIATGIFEMFYVTNRIDELNEEIVSADNLVKSENYDGAKDVLAAAESKWQKNLSIFDILLIHDYVDEISVNLSAMRSYVATQSNDNYLAESAGIKKQLTSVKDSELVKIENIL
;
A
#
# COMPACT_ATOMS: atom_id res chain seq x y z
N LEU A 1 -41.92 -10.60 -27.67
CA LEU A 1 -42.29 -9.81 -26.50
C LEU A 1 -41.58 -10.29 -25.23
N VAL A 2 -41.59 -11.59 -24.94
CA VAL A 2 -40.89 -12.17 -23.81
C VAL A 2 -39.35 -12.01 -23.94
N GLY A 3 -38.81 -12.15 -25.14
CA GLY A 3 -37.41 -11.95 -25.45
C GLY A 3 -36.95 -10.47 -25.30
N SER A 4 -37.84 -9.53 -25.57
CA SER A 4 -37.56 -8.09 -25.42
C SER A 4 -37.48 -7.66 -23.94
N GLU A 5 -38.34 -8.18 -23.07
CA GLU A 5 -38.29 -7.97 -21.64
C GLU A 5 -37.08 -8.63 -20.98
N MET A 6 -36.71 -9.84 -21.42
CA MET A 6 -35.49 -10.50 -20.97
C MET A 6 -34.21 -9.71 -21.37
N CYS A 7 -34.15 -9.18 -22.60
CA CYS A 7 -33.03 -8.33 -23.03
C CYS A 7 -32.90 -7.03 -22.23
N ILE A 8 -34.00 -6.40 -21.85
CA ILE A 8 -34.00 -5.18 -21.02
C ILE A 8 -33.48 -5.51 -19.62
N ARG A 9 -33.95 -6.59 -19.01
CA ARG A 9 -33.48 -7.05 -17.70
C ARG A 9 -32.00 -7.40 -17.71
N ASP A 10 -31.54 -8.13 -18.72
CA ASP A 10 -30.15 -8.51 -18.88
C ASP A 10 -29.25 -7.27 -19.07
N ARG A 11 -29.76 -6.25 -19.78
CA ARG A 11 -29.05 -4.98 -19.94
C ARG A 11 -28.87 -4.23 -18.59
N TYR A 12 -29.91 -4.18 -17.77
CA TYR A 12 -29.81 -3.57 -16.44
C TYR A 12 -28.90 -4.35 -15.50
N ILE A 13 -28.95 -5.67 -15.55
CA ILE A 13 -28.05 -6.53 -14.77
C ILE A 13 -26.60 -6.31 -15.20
N SER A 14 -26.32 -6.31 -16.49
CA SER A 14 -24.97 -6.06 -17.02
C SER A 14 -24.44 -4.67 -16.63
N LEU A 15 -25.31 -3.66 -16.71
CA LEU A 15 -24.97 -2.30 -16.30
C LEU A 15 -24.68 -2.21 -14.79
N ALA A 16 -25.48 -2.89 -13.97
CA ALA A 16 -25.27 -2.94 -12.53
C ALA A 16 -23.92 -3.62 -12.18
N PHE A 17 -23.59 -4.73 -12.82
CA PHE A 17 -22.29 -5.38 -12.65
C PHE A 17 -21.12 -4.51 -13.10
N PHE A 18 -21.28 -3.77 -14.19
CA PHE A 18 -20.28 -2.85 -14.69
C PHE A 18 -20.03 -1.71 -13.70
N ILE A 19 -21.09 -1.08 -13.19
CA ILE A 19 -20.99 -0.02 -12.16
C ILE A 19 -20.36 -0.57 -10.89
N LEU A 20 -20.74 -1.76 -10.45
CA LEU A 20 -20.18 -2.41 -9.26
C LEU A 20 -18.68 -2.68 -9.42
N SER A 21 -18.25 -3.14 -10.60
CA SER A 21 -16.82 -3.38 -10.89
C SER A 21 -16.00 -2.09 -10.82
N ILE A 22 -16.51 -0.99 -11.39
CA ILE A 22 -15.85 0.32 -11.31
C ILE A 22 -15.79 0.81 -9.86
N ALA A 23 -16.89 0.73 -9.12
CA ALA A 23 -16.95 1.13 -7.72
C ALA A 23 -15.96 0.35 -6.86
N THR A 24 -15.83 -0.96 -7.09
CA THR A 24 -14.87 -1.81 -6.39
C THR A 24 -13.43 -1.41 -6.70
N GLY A 25 -13.10 -1.14 -7.95
CA GLY A 25 -11.75 -0.69 -8.35
C GLY A 25 -11.37 0.67 -7.75
N ILE A 26 -12.32 1.61 -7.70
CA ILE A 26 -12.11 2.91 -7.05
C ILE A 26 -11.90 2.74 -5.54
N PHE A 27 -12.71 1.91 -4.89
CA PHE A 27 -12.57 1.62 -3.47
C PHE A 27 -11.21 0.98 -3.15
N GLU A 28 -10.80 -0.01 -3.95
CA GLU A 28 -9.49 -0.66 -3.86
C GLU A 28 -8.35 0.37 -3.92
N MET A 29 -8.38 1.25 -4.93
CA MET A 29 -7.38 2.30 -5.09
C MET A 29 -7.31 3.22 -3.85
N PHE A 30 -8.45 3.71 -3.38
CA PHE A 30 -8.48 4.56 -2.19
C PHE A 30 -7.94 3.84 -0.96
N TYR A 31 -8.32 2.57 -0.77
CA TYR A 31 -7.84 1.78 0.35
C TYR A 31 -6.33 1.60 0.32
N VAL A 32 -5.78 1.14 -0.80
CA VAL A 32 -4.34 0.93 -0.98
C VAL A 32 -3.57 2.24 -0.82
N THR A 33 -4.00 3.30 -1.51
CA THR A 33 -3.34 4.61 -1.47
C THR A 33 -3.28 5.17 -0.04
N ASN A 34 -4.37 5.10 0.71
CA ASN A 34 -4.39 5.57 2.09
C ASN A 34 -3.44 4.79 2.98
N ARG A 35 -3.34 3.48 2.81
CA ARG A 35 -2.42 2.64 3.59
C ARG A 35 -0.95 2.90 3.23
N ILE A 36 -0.67 3.13 1.96
CA ILE A 36 0.66 3.50 1.49
C ILE A 36 1.07 4.87 2.05
N ASP A 37 0.18 5.86 2.01
CA ASP A 37 0.44 7.18 2.55
C ASP A 37 0.68 7.14 4.07
N GLU A 38 -0.13 6.38 4.81
CA GLU A 38 0.05 6.17 6.25
C GLU A 38 1.42 5.55 6.57
N LEU A 39 1.81 4.51 5.85
CA LEU A 39 3.13 3.88 6.02
C LEU A 39 4.27 4.87 5.70
N ASN A 40 4.13 5.66 4.63
CA ASN A 40 5.12 6.66 4.27
C ASN A 40 5.30 7.73 5.36
N GLU A 41 4.21 8.21 5.95
CA GLU A 41 4.25 9.16 7.07
C GLU A 41 4.95 8.57 8.30
N GLU A 42 4.70 7.31 8.63
CA GLU A 42 5.37 6.60 9.72
C GLU A 42 6.88 6.46 9.47
N ILE A 43 7.28 6.16 8.23
CA ILE A 43 8.69 6.09 7.84
C ILE A 43 9.35 7.47 7.96
N VAL A 44 8.71 8.54 7.49
CA VAL A 44 9.22 9.92 7.64
C VAL A 44 9.37 10.30 9.12
N SER A 45 8.42 9.91 9.96
CA SER A 45 8.51 10.11 11.40
C SER A 45 9.71 9.38 12.02
N ALA A 46 9.90 8.12 11.63
CA ALA A 46 11.05 7.33 12.08
C ALA A 46 12.39 7.92 11.58
N ASP A 47 12.45 8.42 10.35
CA ASP A 47 13.63 9.12 9.80
C ASP A 47 14.03 10.30 10.66
N ASN A 48 13.07 11.13 11.09
CA ASN A 48 13.32 12.28 11.94
C ASN A 48 13.85 11.86 13.32
N LEU A 49 13.32 10.77 13.87
CA LEU A 49 13.77 10.21 15.14
C LEU A 49 15.20 9.65 15.05
N VAL A 50 15.53 8.96 13.96
CA VAL A 50 16.89 8.46 13.72
C VAL A 50 17.88 9.63 13.56
N LYS A 51 17.51 10.68 12.81
CA LYS A 51 18.35 11.87 12.63
C LYS A 51 18.61 12.62 13.92
N SER A 52 17.68 12.58 14.86
CA SER A 52 17.82 13.15 16.21
C SER A 52 18.42 12.18 17.23
N GLU A 53 18.89 11.02 16.79
CA GLU A 53 19.46 9.94 17.61
C GLU A 53 18.48 9.37 18.67
N ASN A 54 17.19 9.57 18.46
CA ASN A 54 16.14 8.95 19.28
C ASN A 54 15.81 7.54 18.76
N TYR A 55 16.70 6.60 18.98
CA TYR A 55 16.57 5.23 18.47
C TYR A 55 15.42 4.45 19.11
N ASP A 56 15.14 4.68 20.38
CA ASP A 56 14.01 4.02 21.06
C ASP A 56 12.67 4.47 20.49
N GLY A 57 12.49 5.76 20.23
CA GLY A 57 11.31 6.28 19.54
C GLY A 57 11.19 5.75 18.11
N ALA A 58 12.29 5.67 17.37
CA ALA A 58 12.32 5.12 16.03
C ALA A 58 11.94 3.62 16.00
N LYS A 59 12.42 2.84 16.97
CA LYS A 59 12.02 1.43 17.12
C LYS A 59 10.53 1.27 17.34
N ASP A 60 9.94 2.09 18.19
CA ASP A 60 8.51 2.04 18.50
C ASP A 60 7.67 2.38 17.27
N VAL A 61 8.02 3.43 16.52
CA VAL A 61 7.33 3.83 15.30
C VAL A 61 7.43 2.74 14.24
N LEU A 62 8.62 2.18 14.00
CA LEU A 62 8.81 1.12 13.00
C LEU A 62 8.11 -0.18 13.40
N ALA A 63 8.09 -0.53 14.69
CA ALA A 63 7.36 -1.70 15.18
C ALA A 63 5.84 -1.55 14.96
N ALA A 64 5.30 -0.36 15.19
CA ALA A 64 3.90 -0.05 14.91
C ALA A 64 3.59 -0.11 13.42
N ALA A 65 4.44 0.47 12.57
CA ALA A 65 4.32 0.44 11.12
C ALA A 65 4.33 -0.99 10.57
N GLU A 66 5.29 -1.81 11.00
CA GLU A 66 5.38 -3.22 10.62
C GLU A 66 4.15 -4.01 11.09
N SER A 67 3.67 -3.79 12.30
CA SER A 67 2.46 -4.45 12.82
C SER A 67 1.22 -4.12 11.99
N LYS A 68 1.04 -2.86 11.61
CA LYS A 68 -0.06 -2.44 10.72
C LYS A 68 0.07 -3.05 9.33
N TRP A 69 1.28 -3.09 8.77
CA TRP A 69 1.57 -3.73 7.49
C TRP A 69 1.19 -5.21 7.53
N GLN A 70 1.66 -5.95 8.54
CA GLN A 70 1.38 -7.37 8.73
C GLN A 70 -0.12 -7.68 8.86
N LYS A 71 -0.89 -6.82 9.54
CA LYS A 71 -2.34 -7.00 9.67
C LYS A 71 -3.08 -6.87 8.34
N ASN A 72 -2.53 -6.14 7.40
CA ASN A 72 -3.13 -5.92 6.09
C ASN A 72 -2.55 -6.81 4.99
N LEU A 73 -1.57 -7.68 5.29
CA LEU A 73 -0.90 -8.53 4.31
C LEU A 73 -1.86 -9.33 3.45
N SER A 74 -2.84 -10.01 4.05
CA SER A 74 -3.79 -10.82 3.31
C SER A 74 -4.61 -10.03 2.29
N ILE A 75 -4.86 -8.75 2.56
CA ILE A 75 -5.56 -7.87 1.64
C ILE A 75 -4.60 -7.40 0.55
N PHE A 76 -3.39 -7.01 0.93
CA PHE A 76 -2.36 -6.56 -0.01
C PHE A 76 -1.93 -7.67 -0.97
N ASP A 77 -1.84 -8.92 -0.52
CA ASP A 77 -1.53 -10.09 -1.36
C ASP A 77 -2.57 -10.33 -2.45
N ILE A 78 -3.82 -9.90 -2.21
CA ILE A 78 -4.91 -10.00 -3.20
C ILE A 78 -4.90 -8.81 -4.16
N LEU A 79 -4.62 -7.61 -3.64
CA LEU A 79 -4.78 -6.35 -4.37
C LEU A 79 -3.51 -5.91 -5.10
N LEU A 80 -2.35 -6.18 -4.54
CA LEU A 80 -1.04 -5.74 -5.04
C LEU A 80 -0.27 -6.88 -5.69
N ILE A 81 0.77 -6.52 -6.42
CA ILE A 81 1.75 -7.48 -6.91
C ILE A 81 2.53 -8.05 -5.73
N HIS A 82 2.52 -9.35 -5.58
CA HIS A 82 3.11 -10.06 -4.45
C HIS A 82 4.56 -9.69 -4.17
N ASP A 83 5.37 -9.49 -5.22
CA ASP A 83 6.77 -9.10 -5.11
C ASP A 83 6.94 -7.77 -4.36
N TYR A 84 6.04 -6.79 -4.56
CA TYR A 84 6.09 -5.52 -3.83
C TYR A 84 5.76 -5.67 -2.35
N VAL A 85 4.80 -6.53 -2.04
CA VAL A 85 4.37 -6.78 -0.66
C VAL A 85 5.48 -7.43 0.14
N ASP A 86 6.14 -8.43 -0.43
CA ASP A 86 7.27 -9.13 0.17
C ASP A 86 8.47 -8.20 0.35
N GLU A 87 8.81 -7.43 -0.66
CA GLU A 87 9.95 -6.51 -0.62
C GLU A 87 9.76 -5.41 0.44
N ILE A 88 8.58 -4.82 0.55
CA ILE A 88 8.26 -3.84 1.61
C ILE A 88 8.38 -4.49 2.98
N SER A 89 7.91 -5.72 3.15
CA SER A 89 8.00 -6.46 4.41
C SER A 89 9.46 -6.70 4.82
N VAL A 90 10.31 -7.08 3.88
CA VAL A 90 11.75 -7.28 4.09
C VAL A 90 12.43 -5.96 4.45
N ASN A 91 12.12 -4.89 3.73
CA ASN A 91 12.73 -3.58 3.94
C ASN A 91 12.35 -2.97 5.31
N LEU A 92 11.10 -3.12 5.76
CA LEU A 92 10.71 -2.71 7.11
C LEU A 92 11.48 -3.45 8.19
N SER A 93 11.69 -4.74 8.02
CA SER A 93 12.47 -5.57 8.94
C SER A 93 13.95 -5.15 8.95
N ALA A 94 14.53 -4.86 7.78
CA ALA A 94 15.89 -4.35 7.65
C ALA A 94 16.07 -2.99 8.35
N MET A 95 15.12 -2.06 8.16
CA MET A 95 15.15 -0.76 8.83
C MET A 95 15.16 -0.90 10.36
N ARG A 96 14.35 -1.79 10.92
CA ARG A 96 14.36 -2.09 12.36
C ARG A 96 15.72 -2.60 12.83
N SER A 97 16.33 -3.48 12.06
CA SER A 97 17.67 -4.01 12.36
C SER A 97 18.72 -2.90 12.36
N TYR A 98 18.69 -2.00 11.39
CA TYR A 98 19.62 -0.87 11.33
C TYR A 98 19.44 0.12 12.48
N VAL A 99 18.22 0.37 12.90
CA VAL A 99 17.96 1.18 14.12
C VAL A 99 18.51 0.50 15.36
N ALA A 100 18.33 -0.82 15.50
CA ALA A 100 18.84 -1.58 16.63
C ALA A 100 20.38 -1.56 16.72
N THR A 101 21.07 -1.52 15.58
CA THR A 101 22.53 -1.42 15.50
C THR A 101 23.04 0.01 15.37
N GLN A 102 22.17 0.99 15.41
CA GLN A 102 22.49 2.42 15.24
C GLN A 102 23.26 2.74 13.96
N SER A 103 22.94 2.00 12.90
CA SER A 103 23.56 2.14 11.57
C SER A 103 22.79 3.16 10.74
N ASN A 104 23.01 4.45 11.00
CA ASN A 104 22.22 5.54 10.41
C ASN A 104 22.31 5.59 8.88
N ASP A 105 23.48 5.41 8.31
CA ASP A 105 23.68 5.49 6.86
C ASP A 105 22.92 4.37 6.14
N ASN A 106 22.98 3.15 6.66
CA ASN A 106 22.25 2.02 6.11
C ASN A 106 20.72 2.21 6.30
N TYR A 107 20.31 2.70 7.47
CA TYR A 107 18.91 3.01 7.72
C TYR A 107 18.37 4.03 6.71
N LEU A 108 19.07 5.16 6.50
CA LEU A 108 18.63 6.21 5.60
C LEU A 108 18.61 5.76 4.13
N ALA A 109 19.56 4.92 3.73
CA ALA A 109 19.56 4.32 2.39
C ALA A 109 18.34 3.42 2.18
N GLU A 110 18.03 2.57 3.15
CA GLU A 110 16.87 1.69 3.11
C GLU A 110 15.55 2.47 3.13
N SER A 111 15.46 3.50 3.98
CA SER A 111 14.31 4.40 4.03
C SER A 111 14.06 5.08 2.68
N ALA A 112 15.10 5.58 2.02
CA ALA A 112 14.98 6.16 0.68
C ALA A 112 14.46 5.15 -0.35
N GLY A 113 14.95 3.92 -0.28
CA GLY A 113 14.53 2.81 -1.14
C GLY A 113 13.06 2.47 -0.98
N ILE A 114 12.62 2.26 0.27
CA ILE A 114 11.22 1.91 0.55
C ILE A 114 10.25 3.06 0.18
N LYS A 115 10.61 4.31 0.44
CA LYS A 115 9.78 5.46 0.05
C LYS A 115 9.60 5.54 -1.47
N LYS A 116 10.64 5.29 -2.24
CA LYS A 116 10.55 5.22 -3.71
C LYS A 116 9.64 4.07 -4.15
N GLN A 117 9.74 2.92 -3.52
CA GLN A 117 8.94 1.74 -3.80
C GLN A 117 7.46 2.00 -3.50
N LEU A 118 7.14 2.63 -2.36
CA LEU A 118 5.77 3.02 -2.01
C LEU A 118 5.17 3.98 -3.05
N THR A 119 5.97 4.93 -3.56
CA THR A 119 5.55 5.82 -4.64
C THR A 119 5.25 5.04 -5.91
N SER A 120 6.10 4.08 -6.29
CA SER A 120 5.88 3.24 -7.47
C SER A 120 4.61 2.39 -7.38
N VAL A 121 4.30 1.85 -6.20
CA VAL A 121 3.04 1.11 -5.96
C VAL A 121 1.84 2.04 -6.13
N LYS A 122 1.90 3.24 -5.55
CA LYS A 122 0.83 4.24 -5.66
C LYS A 122 0.59 4.66 -7.12
N ASP A 123 1.65 4.92 -7.86
CA ASP A 123 1.57 5.29 -9.29
C ASP A 123 0.98 4.14 -10.12
N SER A 124 1.32 2.89 -9.83
CA SER A 124 0.76 1.73 -10.52
C SER A 124 -0.75 1.58 -10.30
N GLU A 125 -1.25 1.91 -9.12
CA GLU A 125 -2.69 1.88 -8.83
C GLU A 125 -3.45 3.00 -9.57
N LEU A 126 -2.86 4.19 -9.71
CA LEU A 126 -3.43 5.28 -10.49
C LEU A 126 -3.52 4.93 -11.98
N VAL A 127 -2.48 4.34 -12.56
CA VAL A 127 -2.45 3.90 -13.97
C VAL A 127 -3.50 2.82 -14.24
N LYS A 128 -3.77 1.92 -13.30
CA LYS A 128 -4.84 0.91 -13.46
C LYS A 128 -6.19 1.57 -13.71
N ILE A 129 -6.50 2.66 -13.01
CA ILE A 129 -7.79 3.37 -13.16
C ILE A 129 -7.85 4.16 -14.44
N GLU A 130 -6.77 4.85 -14.83
CA GLU A 130 -6.71 5.55 -16.11
C GLU A 130 -6.96 4.62 -17.31
N ASN A 131 -6.55 3.35 -17.20
CA ASN A 131 -6.77 2.35 -18.25
C ASN A 131 -8.18 1.73 -18.23
N ILE A 132 -8.94 1.88 -17.15
CA ILE A 132 -10.32 1.36 -17.02
C ILE A 132 -11.35 2.42 -17.44
N LEU A 133 -11.01 3.69 -17.30
CA LEU A 133 -11.85 4.83 -17.66
C LEU A 133 -11.53 5.36 -19.05
#